data_96c533f640c3a9291c507805a4b4aba0
#
_entry.id   96c533f640c3a9291c507805a4b4aba0
#
_cell.length_a   1.000
_cell.length_b   1.000
_cell.length_c   1.000
_cell.angle_alpha   90.00
_cell.angle_beta   90.00
_cell.angle_gamma   90.00
#
_symmetry.space_group_name_H-M   'P 1'
#
loop_
_entity.id
_entity.type
_entity.pdbx_description
1 polymer ?
#
loop_
_entity_poly.entity_id
_entity_poly.type
_entity_poly.pdbx_seq_one_letter_code
_entity_poly.pdbx_strand_id
1 'polypeptide(L)'
;MKTKSFLIALLLLCSFATTAFAQLPSVKLKDINGKVVDTATLSNDGKPFIISFFATWCKPCNRELKAIHELYPEWQEETGVRVIAISIDEAQNAQKVKPMVDAAGWEYQVLLDPNSDFRRAMGVNLIPHVFVIDGEGKVAESRSGYTDGGELHLIEKVRELLGK
;
A
#
# COMPACT_ATOMS: atom_id res chain seq x y z
N MET A 1 -34.43 -1.48 -48.40
CA MET A 1 -32.96 -1.52 -48.14
C MET A 1 -32.46 -0.55 -47.08
N LYS A 2 -33.32 0.08 -46.23
CA LYS A 2 -32.89 1.09 -45.22
C LYS A 2 -32.85 0.57 -43.76
N THR A 3 -33.32 -0.65 -43.50
CA THR A 3 -33.40 -1.21 -42.15
C THR A 3 -32.15 -1.99 -41.72
N LYS A 4 -31.31 -2.44 -42.66
CA LYS A 4 -30.09 -3.18 -42.36
C LYS A 4 -28.92 -2.28 -41.88
N SER A 5 -28.94 -1.00 -42.30
CA SER A 5 -27.87 -0.05 -41.89
C SER A 5 -28.00 0.46 -40.46
N PHE A 6 -29.22 0.46 -39.91
CA PHE A 6 -29.49 0.92 -38.54
C PHE A 6 -29.08 -0.10 -37.46
N LEU A 7 -29.12 -1.39 -37.79
CA LEU A 7 -28.71 -2.48 -36.87
C LEU A 7 -27.18 -2.60 -36.70
N ILE A 8 -26.42 -2.22 -37.72
CA ILE A 8 -24.94 -2.25 -37.67
C ILE A 8 -24.42 -1.07 -36.86
N ALA A 9 -25.08 0.10 -36.87
CA ALA A 9 -24.70 1.26 -36.07
C ALA A 9 -24.94 1.04 -34.54
N LEU A 10 -25.92 0.22 -34.17
CA LEU A 10 -26.24 -0.07 -32.77
C LEU A 10 -25.27 -1.08 -32.13
N LEU A 11 -24.62 -1.92 -32.96
CA LEU A 11 -23.65 -2.93 -32.49
C LEU A 11 -22.24 -2.34 -32.22
N LEU A 12 -21.94 -1.17 -32.70
CA LEU A 12 -20.65 -0.48 -32.52
C LEU A 12 -20.59 0.37 -31.24
N LEU A 13 -21.70 0.52 -30.49
CA LEU A 13 -21.77 1.36 -29.29
C LEU A 13 -21.53 0.59 -27.95
N CYS A 14 -21.23 -0.70 -28.02
CA CYS A 14 -21.11 -1.56 -26.82
C CYS A 14 -19.70 -2.09 -26.59
N SER A 15 -18.66 -1.28 -26.58
CA SER A 15 -17.33 -1.78 -26.20
C SER A 15 -16.39 -0.74 -25.62
N PHE A 16 -16.89 0.19 -24.81
CA PHE A 16 -16.05 0.84 -23.81
C PHE A 16 -16.39 0.23 -22.44
N ALA A 17 -15.99 -1.01 -22.22
CA ALA A 17 -15.82 -1.52 -20.87
C ALA A 17 -14.67 -0.71 -20.24
N THR A 18 -15.01 0.39 -19.57
CA THR A 18 -14.09 1.05 -18.68
C THR A 18 -13.76 0.04 -17.58
N THR A 19 -12.58 -0.58 -17.67
CA THR A 19 -12.02 -1.30 -16.54
C THR A 19 -11.87 -0.29 -15.40
N ALA A 20 -12.81 -0.30 -14.47
CA ALA A 20 -12.66 0.42 -13.23
C ALA A 20 -11.50 -0.26 -12.49
N PHE A 21 -10.30 0.29 -12.60
CA PHE A 21 -9.19 -0.09 -11.74
C PHE A 21 -9.63 0.21 -10.32
N ALA A 22 -9.56 -0.76 -9.44
CA ALA A 22 -9.79 -0.57 -8.02
C ALA A 22 -8.62 0.27 -7.48
N GLN A 23 -8.77 1.58 -7.52
CA GLN A 23 -7.78 2.51 -6.97
C GLN A 23 -7.86 2.52 -5.45
N LEU A 24 -6.70 2.70 -4.82
CA LEU A 24 -6.64 3.01 -3.38
C LEU A 24 -7.48 4.26 -3.08
N PRO A 25 -8.12 4.36 -1.91
CA PRO A 25 -8.87 5.55 -1.51
C PRO A 25 -7.97 6.80 -1.57
N SER A 26 -8.51 7.91 -2.09
CA SER A 26 -7.80 9.19 -2.15
C SER A 26 -7.88 9.90 -0.82
N VAL A 27 -6.74 9.97 -0.14
CA VAL A 27 -6.54 10.74 1.10
C VAL A 27 -5.20 11.48 0.99
N LYS A 28 -5.17 12.76 1.36
CA LYS A 28 -3.94 13.55 1.35
C LYS A 28 -3.23 13.40 2.69
N LEU A 29 -2.13 12.66 2.68
CA LEU A 29 -1.23 12.48 3.81
C LEU A 29 0.05 13.31 3.62
N LYS A 30 0.80 13.51 4.70
CA LYS A 30 2.15 14.06 4.62
C LYS A 30 3.16 12.95 4.86
N ASP A 31 4.27 13.00 4.16
CA ASP A 31 5.43 12.20 4.55
C ASP A 31 6.15 12.83 5.78
N ILE A 32 7.14 12.12 6.31
CA ILE A 32 7.92 12.58 7.47
C ILE A 32 8.75 13.85 7.20
N ASN A 33 8.82 14.31 5.95
CA ASN A 33 9.50 15.55 5.53
C ASN A 33 8.50 16.67 5.20
N GLY A 34 7.19 16.42 5.37
CA GLY A 34 6.13 17.38 5.17
C GLY A 34 5.57 17.47 3.74
N LYS A 35 6.07 16.64 2.80
CA LYS A 35 5.55 16.58 1.44
C LYS A 35 4.17 15.92 1.44
N VAL A 36 3.21 16.56 0.76
CA VAL A 36 1.86 16.01 0.60
C VAL A 36 1.86 14.91 -0.47
N VAL A 37 1.25 13.78 -0.15
CA VAL A 37 1.05 12.62 -1.02
C VAL A 37 -0.43 12.25 -1.03
N ASP A 38 -1.01 12.09 -2.20
CA ASP A 38 -2.36 11.52 -2.35
C ASP A 38 -2.24 9.99 -2.43
N THR A 39 -2.91 9.29 -1.51
CA THR A 39 -2.82 7.83 -1.42
C THR A 39 -3.36 7.11 -2.65
N ALA A 40 -4.26 7.72 -3.42
CA ALA A 40 -4.72 7.17 -4.71
C ALA A 40 -3.61 7.12 -5.77
N THR A 41 -2.52 7.90 -5.58
CA THR A 41 -1.36 7.92 -6.51
C THR A 41 -0.24 6.98 -6.09
N LEU A 42 -0.41 6.25 -4.98
CA LEU A 42 0.58 5.27 -4.55
C LEU A 42 0.67 4.14 -5.57
N SER A 43 1.88 3.88 -6.05
CA SER A 43 2.16 2.87 -7.06
C SER A 43 3.62 2.43 -6.99
N ASN A 44 3.95 1.39 -7.73
CA ASN A 44 5.32 0.90 -7.88
C ASN A 44 5.62 0.55 -9.36
N ASP A 45 5.27 1.46 -10.27
CA ASP A 45 5.54 1.34 -11.70
C ASP A 45 5.06 0.00 -12.31
N GLY A 46 3.83 -0.40 -11.95
CA GLY A 46 3.22 -1.65 -12.41
C GLY A 46 3.70 -2.90 -11.66
N LYS A 47 4.54 -2.76 -10.64
CA LYS A 47 4.96 -3.86 -9.76
C LYS A 47 4.17 -3.85 -8.46
N PRO A 48 4.07 -5.00 -7.77
CA PRO A 48 3.48 -5.07 -6.45
C PRO A 48 4.21 -4.18 -5.42
N PHE A 49 3.47 -3.75 -4.40
CA PHE A 49 4.02 -3.01 -3.27
C PHE A 49 3.27 -3.34 -1.98
N ILE A 50 3.86 -2.99 -0.85
CA ILE A 50 3.37 -3.31 0.48
C ILE A 50 2.98 -2.01 1.19
N ILE A 51 1.80 -1.99 1.82
CA ILE A 51 1.37 -0.93 2.73
C ILE A 51 1.25 -1.54 4.13
N SER A 52 1.98 -1.00 5.12
CA SER A 52 1.91 -1.43 6.52
C SER A 52 1.42 -0.29 7.41
N PHE A 53 0.32 -0.50 8.13
CA PHE A 53 -0.20 0.43 9.14
C PHE A 53 0.41 0.14 10.50
N PHE A 54 0.98 1.17 11.12
CA PHE A 54 1.68 1.08 12.40
C PHE A 54 1.46 2.31 13.28
N ALA A 55 1.97 2.24 14.52
CA ALA A 55 2.13 3.40 15.38
C ALA A 55 3.42 3.26 16.20
N THR A 56 4.00 4.38 16.64
CA THR A 56 5.25 4.37 17.42
C THR A 56 5.14 3.60 18.74
N TRP A 57 3.96 3.56 19.32
CA TRP A 57 3.65 2.82 20.57
C TRP A 57 3.29 1.34 20.35
N CYS A 58 3.12 0.91 19.11
CA CYS A 58 2.73 -0.46 18.75
C CYS A 58 3.96 -1.38 18.67
N LYS A 59 4.24 -2.11 19.74
CA LYS A 59 5.40 -3.03 19.81
C LYS A 59 5.42 -4.09 18.70
N PRO A 60 4.32 -4.84 18.41
CA PRO A 60 4.34 -5.81 17.33
C PRO A 60 4.53 -5.17 15.95
N CYS A 61 4.00 -3.95 15.71
CA CYS A 61 4.23 -3.22 14.46
C CYS A 61 5.71 -2.90 14.26
N ASN A 62 6.38 -2.44 15.32
CA ASN A 62 7.79 -2.09 15.26
C ASN A 62 8.68 -3.32 15.05
N ARG A 63 8.30 -4.51 15.58
CA ARG A 63 8.98 -5.77 15.28
C ARG A 63 8.83 -6.16 13.81
N GLU A 64 7.60 -6.11 13.28
CA GLU A 64 7.33 -6.40 11.88
C GLU A 64 8.12 -5.48 10.94
N LEU A 65 8.03 -4.16 11.14
CA LEU A 65 8.73 -3.20 10.31
C LEU A 65 10.26 -3.32 10.42
N LYS A 66 10.78 -3.69 11.60
CA LYS A 66 12.20 -3.99 11.76
C LYS A 66 12.61 -5.24 10.96
N ALA A 67 11.85 -6.32 11.05
CA ALA A 67 12.11 -7.55 10.31
C ALA A 67 12.03 -7.31 8.78
N ILE A 68 11.05 -6.53 8.32
CA ILE A 68 10.97 -6.09 6.92
C ILE A 68 12.22 -5.29 6.54
N HIS A 69 12.65 -4.34 7.37
CA HIS A 69 13.80 -3.49 7.09
C HIS A 69 15.09 -4.30 6.90
N GLU A 70 15.32 -5.32 7.74
CA GLU A 70 16.49 -6.18 7.66
C GLU A 70 16.57 -6.95 6.33
N LEU A 71 15.43 -7.28 5.72
CA LEU A 71 15.33 -8.02 4.46
C LEU A 71 15.07 -7.13 3.23
N TYR A 72 14.75 -5.86 3.45
CA TYR A 72 14.27 -4.96 2.40
C TYR A 72 15.27 -4.75 1.26
N PRO A 73 16.58 -4.60 1.47
CA PRO A 73 17.54 -4.50 0.38
C PRO A 73 17.52 -5.72 -0.55
N GLU A 74 17.47 -6.93 0.02
CA GLU A 74 17.38 -8.18 -0.75
C GLU A 74 16.06 -8.26 -1.54
N TRP A 75 14.94 -7.91 -0.89
CA TRP A 75 13.63 -7.90 -1.54
C TRP A 75 13.56 -6.92 -2.70
N GLN A 76 14.17 -5.74 -2.55
CA GLN A 76 14.24 -4.75 -3.62
C GLN A 76 15.10 -5.21 -4.79
N GLU A 77 16.25 -5.79 -4.52
CA GLU A 77 17.14 -6.34 -5.57
C GLU A 77 16.43 -7.44 -6.36
N GLU A 78 15.77 -8.36 -5.67
CA GLU A 78 15.10 -9.51 -6.28
C GLU A 78 13.82 -9.13 -7.04
N THR A 79 12.97 -8.30 -6.45
CA THR A 79 11.58 -8.08 -6.91
C THR A 79 11.29 -6.65 -7.32
N GLY A 80 12.08 -5.70 -6.86
CA GLY A 80 11.78 -4.28 -6.99
C GLY A 80 10.58 -3.85 -6.13
N VAL A 81 10.21 -4.63 -5.10
CA VAL A 81 9.09 -4.30 -4.21
C VAL A 81 9.34 -2.99 -3.48
N ARG A 82 8.27 -2.24 -3.28
CA ARG A 82 8.27 -1.01 -2.50
C ARG A 82 7.47 -1.23 -1.22
N VAL A 83 7.97 -0.71 -0.11
CA VAL A 83 7.25 -0.69 1.17
C VAL A 83 6.87 0.75 1.51
N ILE A 84 5.62 0.93 1.95
CA ILE A 84 5.07 2.20 2.39
C ILE A 84 4.48 1.98 3.78
N ALA A 85 5.07 2.58 4.80
CA ALA A 85 4.56 2.51 6.16
C ALA A 85 3.65 3.70 6.46
N ILE A 86 2.47 3.44 7.01
CA ILE A 86 1.47 4.46 7.35
C ILE A 86 1.37 4.56 8.87
N SER A 87 1.89 5.64 9.45
CA SER A 87 1.73 5.91 10.88
C SER A 87 0.34 6.42 11.17
N ILE A 88 -0.34 5.78 12.13
CA ILE A 88 -1.61 6.24 12.69
C ILE A 88 -1.43 6.96 14.04
N ASP A 89 -0.21 7.38 14.36
CA ASP A 89 0.03 8.23 15.52
C ASP A 89 -0.79 9.53 15.40
N GLU A 90 -1.59 9.82 16.42
CA GLU A 90 -2.37 11.04 16.48
C GLU A 90 -1.47 12.28 16.48
N ALA A 91 -2.03 13.45 16.18
CA ALA A 91 -1.30 14.70 15.96
C ALA A 91 -0.28 15.03 17.07
N GLN A 92 -0.62 14.76 18.36
CA GLN A 92 0.28 14.98 19.49
C GLN A 92 1.51 14.04 19.51
N ASN A 93 1.43 12.90 18.85
CA ASN A 93 2.49 11.88 18.77
C ASN A 93 3.17 11.81 17.40
N ALA A 94 2.57 12.36 16.35
CA ALA A 94 3.08 12.31 14.99
C ALA A 94 4.52 12.83 14.87
N GLN A 95 4.91 13.81 15.69
CA GLN A 95 6.28 14.33 15.77
C GLN A 95 7.33 13.29 16.24
N LYS A 96 6.91 12.19 16.87
CA LYS A 96 7.81 11.12 17.30
C LYS A 96 8.18 10.15 16.17
N VAL A 97 7.41 10.14 15.09
CA VAL A 97 7.57 9.19 13.97
C VAL A 97 8.90 9.39 13.27
N LYS A 98 9.20 10.64 12.85
CA LYS A 98 10.45 10.92 12.13
C LYS A 98 11.70 10.56 12.94
N PRO A 99 11.86 10.97 14.20
CA PRO A 99 13.00 10.54 15.02
C PRO A 99 13.13 9.02 15.16
N MET A 100 12.01 8.30 15.26
CA MET A 100 12.02 6.85 15.33
C MET A 100 12.48 6.22 14.01
N VAL A 101 11.98 6.71 12.87
CA VAL A 101 12.37 6.25 11.53
C VAL A 101 13.86 6.49 11.30
N ASP A 102 14.34 7.70 11.61
CA ASP A 102 15.74 8.09 11.46
C ASP A 102 16.67 7.20 12.34
N ALA A 103 16.27 6.95 13.59
CA ALA A 103 17.03 6.09 14.50
C ALA A 103 17.03 4.61 14.09
N ALA A 104 15.95 4.14 13.49
CA ALA A 104 15.83 2.77 12.98
C ALA A 104 16.50 2.58 11.61
N GLY A 105 16.86 3.67 10.92
CA GLY A 105 17.47 3.63 9.59
C GLY A 105 16.54 3.13 8.49
N TRP A 106 15.21 3.28 8.66
CA TRP A 106 14.28 2.77 7.65
C TRP A 106 14.39 3.52 6.33
N GLU A 107 14.57 2.77 5.23
CA GLU A 107 14.76 3.33 3.89
C GLU A 107 13.45 3.40 3.08
N TYR A 108 12.38 2.81 3.55
CA TYR A 108 11.08 2.87 2.88
C TYR A 108 10.30 4.16 3.22
N GLN A 109 9.33 4.47 2.37
CA GLN A 109 8.50 5.66 2.54
C GLN A 109 7.63 5.56 3.79
N VAL A 110 7.58 6.64 4.58
CA VAL A 110 6.68 6.74 5.74
C VAL A 110 5.73 7.92 5.55
N LEU A 111 4.43 7.66 5.68
CA LEU A 111 3.36 8.65 5.62
C LEU A 111 2.67 8.76 6.99
N LEU A 112 2.15 9.95 7.28
CA LEU A 112 1.47 10.27 8.54
C LEU A 112 -0.03 10.40 8.30
N ASP A 113 -0.82 9.61 9.02
CA ASP A 113 -2.30 9.59 9.01
C ASP A 113 -2.86 9.95 10.41
N PRO A 114 -2.58 11.17 10.93
CA PRO A 114 -2.87 11.54 12.31
C PRO A 114 -4.37 11.57 12.65
N ASN A 115 -5.21 11.67 11.63
CA ASN A 115 -6.67 11.63 11.77
C ASN A 115 -7.24 10.23 11.50
N SER A 116 -6.41 9.26 11.15
CA SER A 116 -6.83 7.92 10.72
C SER A 116 -7.80 7.92 9.53
N ASP A 117 -7.68 8.88 8.61
CA ASP A 117 -8.56 9.00 7.45
C ASP A 117 -8.32 7.87 6.45
N PHE A 118 -7.05 7.62 6.11
CA PHE A 118 -6.68 6.53 5.22
C PHE A 118 -6.86 5.17 5.89
N ARG A 119 -6.52 5.06 7.18
CA ARG A 119 -6.81 3.88 7.98
C ARG A 119 -8.27 3.46 7.90
N ARG A 120 -9.20 4.40 8.11
CA ARG A 120 -10.65 4.14 8.02
C ARG A 120 -11.08 3.80 6.60
N ALA A 121 -10.59 4.52 5.61
CA ALA A 121 -10.91 4.28 4.20
C ALA A 121 -10.45 2.88 3.74
N MET A 122 -9.35 2.37 4.28
CA MET A 122 -8.85 1.01 4.04
C MET A 122 -9.47 -0.07 4.93
N GLY A 123 -10.40 0.29 5.84
CA GLY A 123 -11.08 -0.66 6.74
C GLY A 123 -10.17 -1.28 7.81
N VAL A 124 -9.06 -0.62 8.17
CA VAL A 124 -8.10 -1.13 9.15
C VAL A 124 -8.60 -0.91 10.57
N ASN A 125 -8.94 -2.00 11.27
CA ASN A 125 -9.41 -1.97 12.66
C ASN A 125 -8.30 -2.21 13.69
N LEU A 126 -7.37 -3.11 13.38
CA LEU A 126 -6.25 -3.51 14.25
C LEU A 126 -4.93 -3.27 13.55
N ILE A 127 -3.88 -2.94 14.31
CA ILE A 127 -2.49 -2.84 13.85
C ILE A 127 -1.60 -3.83 14.60
N PRO A 128 -0.52 -4.35 14.01
CA PRO A 128 -0.13 -4.09 12.62
C PRO A 128 -1.17 -4.61 11.63
N HIS A 129 -1.33 -3.91 10.52
CA HIS A 129 -2.14 -4.37 9.40
C HIS A 129 -1.37 -4.12 8.12
N VAL A 130 -1.22 -5.16 7.32
CA VAL A 130 -0.44 -5.11 6.09
C VAL A 130 -1.31 -5.48 4.90
N PHE A 131 -1.15 -4.73 3.82
CA PHE A 131 -1.69 -5.05 2.51
C PHE A 131 -0.56 -5.31 1.53
N VAL A 132 -0.70 -6.35 0.71
CA VAL A 132 0.06 -6.48 -0.54
C VAL A 132 -0.84 -5.98 -1.65
N ILE A 133 -0.37 -4.98 -2.37
CA ILE A 133 -1.07 -4.37 -3.50
C ILE A 133 -0.40 -4.85 -4.79
N ASP A 134 -1.20 -5.28 -5.75
CA ASP A 134 -0.69 -5.70 -7.06
C ASP A 134 -0.25 -4.51 -7.94
N GLY A 135 0.30 -4.80 -9.11
CA GLY A 135 0.77 -3.79 -10.05
C GLY A 135 -0.35 -2.91 -10.64
N GLU A 136 -1.62 -3.32 -10.48
CA GLU A 136 -2.80 -2.57 -10.92
C GLU A 136 -3.42 -1.72 -9.80
N GLY A 137 -2.86 -1.77 -8.58
CA GLY A 137 -3.36 -1.04 -7.42
C GLY A 137 -4.47 -1.75 -6.65
N LYS A 138 -4.73 -3.02 -6.92
CA LYS A 138 -5.73 -3.84 -6.20
C LYS A 138 -5.11 -4.50 -4.98
N VAL A 139 -5.90 -4.66 -3.92
CA VAL A 139 -5.52 -5.44 -2.75
C VAL A 139 -5.47 -6.92 -3.11
N ALA A 140 -4.25 -7.49 -3.16
CA ALA A 140 -4.02 -8.91 -3.42
C ALA A 140 -3.99 -9.72 -2.12
N GLU A 141 -3.55 -9.12 -1.01
CA GLU A 141 -3.56 -9.74 0.32
C GLU A 141 -3.79 -8.68 1.41
N SER A 142 -4.43 -9.09 2.50
CA SER A 142 -4.71 -8.27 3.68
C SER A 142 -4.53 -9.10 4.94
N ARG A 143 -3.67 -8.66 5.86
CA ARG A 143 -3.36 -9.37 7.12
C ARG A 143 -3.34 -8.42 8.30
N SER A 144 -3.86 -8.90 9.44
CA SER A 144 -3.76 -8.21 10.73
C SER A 144 -2.94 -9.02 11.72
N GLY A 145 -2.21 -8.33 12.58
CA GLY A 145 -1.31 -8.94 13.57
C GLY A 145 0.01 -9.40 12.98
N TYR A 146 0.98 -9.61 13.87
CA TYR A 146 2.33 -10.04 13.50
C TYR A 146 2.83 -11.13 14.46
N THR A 147 3.40 -12.15 13.88
CA THR A 147 4.24 -13.17 14.54
C THR A 147 5.58 -13.24 13.83
N ASP A 148 6.64 -13.52 14.56
CA ASP A 148 8.00 -13.58 14.02
C ASP A 148 8.06 -14.55 12.81
N GLY A 149 8.66 -14.10 11.70
CA GLY A 149 8.66 -14.78 10.41
C GLY A 149 7.44 -14.51 9.54
N GLY A 150 6.44 -13.79 10.05
CA GLY A 150 5.24 -13.44 9.29
C GLY A 150 5.50 -12.52 8.10
N GLU A 151 6.59 -11.76 8.14
CA GLU A 151 7.03 -10.89 7.03
C GLU A 151 7.41 -11.69 5.78
N LEU A 152 7.86 -12.93 5.92
CA LEU A 152 8.25 -13.78 4.79
C LEU A 152 7.08 -14.08 3.85
N HIS A 153 5.85 -14.17 4.38
CA HIS A 153 4.66 -14.34 3.54
C HIS A 153 4.40 -13.16 2.63
N LEU A 154 4.82 -11.95 3.03
CA LEU A 154 4.62 -10.75 2.21
C LEU A 154 5.45 -10.83 0.93
N ILE A 155 6.72 -11.23 1.06
CA ILE A 155 7.58 -11.36 -0.11
C ILE A 155 7.21 -12.58 -0.97
N GLU A 156 6.74 -13.67 -0.37
CA GLU A 156 6.19 -14.80 -1.11
C GLU A 156 5.01 -14.38 -1.98
N LYS A 157 4.08 -13.58 -1.43
CA LYS A 157 2.95 -13.04 -2.18
C LYS A 157 3.39 -12.09 -3.30
N VAL A 158 4.39 -11.26 -3.06
CA VAL A 158 4.99 -10.39 -4.10
C VAL A 158 5.60 -11.22 -5.23
N ARG A 159 6.34 -12.30 -4.91
CA ARG A 159 6.89 -13.24 -5.90
C ARG A 159 5.80 -13.90 -6.74
N GLU A 160 4.76 -14.39 -6.09
CA GLU A 160 3.59 -14.97 -6.77
C GLU A 160 2.99 -14.00 -7.79
N LEU A 161 2.78 -12.73 -7.39
CA LEU A 161 2.22 -11.70 -8.26
C LEU A 161 3.14 -11.33 -9.44
N LEU A 162 4.45 -11.55 -9.30
CA LEU A 162 5.44 -11.35 -10.36
C LEU A 162 5.64 -12.59 -11.24
N GLY A 163 4.99 -13.72 -10.92
CA GLY A 163 5.19 -14.99 -11.63
C GLY A 163 6.55 -15.64 -11.38
N LYS A 164 7.11 -15.41 -10.18
CA LYS A 164 8.42 -15.93 -9.75
C LYS A 164 8.28 -17.07 -8.76
#